data_89fd09b721783dcbb48bd3366e4496aa
#
_entry.id   89fd09b721783dcbb48bd3366e4496aa
#
_cell.length_a   1.000
_cell.length_b   1.000
_cell.length_c   1.000
_cell.angle_alpha   90.00
_cell.angle_beta   90.00
_cell.angle_gamma   90.00
#
_symmetry.space_group_name_H-M   'P 1'
#
loop_
_entity.id
_entity.type
_entity.pdbx_description
1 polymer ?
#
loop_
_entity_poly.entity_id
_entity_poly.type
_entity_poly.pdbx_seq_one_letter_code
_entity_poly.pdbx_strand_id
1 'polypeptide(L)'
;AVKAGEATVTVTTEDGGKTATCKVTVKAKVVPVTGVEVNPWAVTLSVRGTSKLSYTIRPADATNQNVKWESESPSVATVDSEGNVQGVAAGTAKICVTTEDGGFKSYCTVTVKKAESKFEVGGLWYEYFGQNKARVIPDPDGSKYGGDISVPGQIEYGGITYSVVQIWSYAFCGCADLKSVTLGEGIEYIGTWAFYNCPNLERITFSSTMGSFNTDNPVFERCPKLEILTTPKTSESQWYYFYTHDGALYRHCYYSSDTGETEVLSWLPEKTTGVFAIKDGVEAIDRYSLTFTGIDKIIIPESVKYIGSRFFNDSKTPLEIELNWRTKEDIDRISTIESD
;
A
#
# COMPACT_ATOMS: atom_id res chain seq x y z
N ALA A 1 -48.53 -39.01 21.41
CA ALA A 1 -47.72 -39.23 20.19
C ALA A 1 -46.25 -39.09 20.54
N VAL A 2 -45.39 -39.95 20.03
CA VAL A 2 -43.96 -39.97 20.36
C VAL A 2 -43.13 -39.24 19.30
N LYS A 3 -43.59 -39.32 18.02
CA LYS A 3 -42.90 -38.74 16.87
C LYS A 3 -43.89 -38.37 15.77
N ALA A 4 -43.64 -37.34 14.99
CA ALA A 4 -44.42 -37.05 13.81
C ALA A 4 -44.29 -38.17 12.77
N GLY A 5 -45.41 -38.51 12.12
CA GLY A 5 -45.49 -39.58 11.15
C GLY A 5 -46.89 -40.17 11.07
N GLU A 6 -47.05 -41.23 10.31
CA GLU A 6 -48.29 -41.99 10.18
C GLU A 6 -48.15 -43.34 10.90
N ALA A 7 -49.18 -43.73 11.61
CA ALA A 7 -49.28 -45.02 12.24
C ALA A 7 -50.68 -45.62 11.96
N THR A 8 -50.72 -46.91 11.75
CA THR A 8 -51.97 -47.62 11.66
C THR A 8 -52.20 -48.38 12.95
N VAL A 9 -53.25 -48.05 13.64
CA VAL A 9 -53.74 -48.83 14.83
C VAL A 9 -54.74 -49.86 14.36
N THR A 10 -54.48 -51.12 14.64
CA THR A 10 -55.38 -52.22 14.29
C THR A 10 -55.96 -52.74 15.58
N VAL A 11 -57.26 -52.87 15.62
CA VAL A 11 -57.98 -53.61 16.64
C VAL A 11 -58.45 -54.98 16.08
N THR A 12 -58.27 -56.04 16.81
CA THR A 12 -58.66 -57.36 16.41
C THR A 12 -59.57 -57.94 17.49
N THR A 13 -60.72 -58.54 17.12
CA THR A 13 -61.60 -59.18 18.07
C THR A 13 -61.02 -60.52 18.49
N GLU A 14 -61.21 -60.92 19.77
CA GLU A 14 -60.74 -62.20 20.28
C GLU A 14 -61.56 -63.38 19.70
N ASP A 15 -62.85 -63.11 19.40
CA ASP A 15 -63.71 -64.10 18.74
C ASP A 15 -63.76 -63.80 17.22
N GLY A 16 -63.28 -64.75 16.46
CA GLY A 16 -63.32 -64.78 15.01
C GLY A 16 -62.29 -63.89 14.27
N GLY A 17 -61.33 -63.28 14.98
CA GLY A 17 -60.17 -62.54 14.39
C GLY A 17 -60.55 -61.37 13.45
N LYS A 18 -61.71 -60.78 13.62
CA LYS A 18 -62.18 -59.63 12.80
C LYS A 18 -61.31 -58.44 13.15
N THR A 19 -60.80 -57.77 12.12
CA THR A 19 -59.93 -56.56 12.27
C THR A 19 -60.58 -55.28 11.78
N ALA A 20 -60.35 -54.19 12.49
CA ALA A 20 -60.63 -52.83 12.03
C ALA A 20 -59.34 -51.97 12.19
N THR A 21 -59.06 -51.06 11.25
CA THR A 21 -57.87 -50.20 11.25
C THR A 21 -58.25 -48.75 11.33
N CYS A 22 -57.47 -47.99 12.10
CA CYS A 22 -57.54 -46.53 12.15
C CYS A 22 -56.15 -45.93 11.75
N LYS A 23 -56.12 -45.07 10.76
CA LYS A 23 -54.91 -44.35 10.37
C LYS A 23 -54.76 -43.09 11.24
N VAL A 24 -53.70 -43.00 12.01
CA VAL A 24 -53.39 -41.88 12.88
C VAL A 24 -52.23 -41.11 12.26
N THR A 25 -52.46 -39.84 11.92
CA THR A 25 -51.42 -38.94 11.45
C THR A 25 -51.01 -37.99 12.58
N VAL A 26 -49.78 -38.05 13.00
CA VAL A 26 -49.16 -37.14 13.97
C VAL A 26 -48.42 -36.05 13.22
N LYS A 27 -48.88 -34.84 13.31
CA LYS A 27 -48.19 -33.66 12.72
C LYS A 27 -47.11 -33.17 13.68
N ALA A 28 -45.97 -32.72 13.12
CA ALA A 28 -44.96 -32.04 13.91
C ALA A 28 -45.56 -30.76 14.51
N LYS A 29 -45.19 -30.50 15.74
CA LYS A 29 -45.52 -29.21 16.39
C LYS A 29 -44.74 -28.09 15.69
N VAL A 30 -45.42 -27.16 15.10
CA VAL A 30 -44.82 -25.94 14.56
C VAL A 30 -44.77 -24.90 15.68
N VAL A 31 -43.58 -24.35 15.92
CA VAL A 31 -43.36 -23.25 16.86
C VAL A 31 -43.11 -22.00 15.97
N PRO A 32 -44.05 -21.06 15.92
CA PRO A 32 -43.90 -19.87 15.10
C PRO A 32 -42.86 -18.93 15.67
N VAL A 33 -42.26 -18.09 14.80
CA VAL A 33 -41.43 -16.95 15.19
C VAL A 33 -42.31 -15.87 15.83
N THR A 34 -41.82 -15.24 16.90
CA THR A 34 -42.49 -14.14 17.58
C THR A 34 -41.65 -12.84 17.53
N GLY A 35 -40.39 -12.90 17.05
CA GLY A 35 -39.54 -11.73 16.89
C GLY A 35 -38.14 -12.09 16.44
N VAL A 36 -37.42 -11.06 16.01
CA VAL A 36 -35.99 -11.11 15.66
C VAL A 36 -35.29 -9.87 16.21
N GLU A 37 -34.03 -10.03 16.59
CA GLU A 37 -33.20 -8.97 17.09
C GLU A 37 -31.81 -9.03 16.43
N VAL A 38 -31.35 -7.92 15.85
CA VAL A 38 -30.03 -7.79 15.22
C VAL A 38 -28.99 -7.35 16.24
N ASN A 39 -27.76 -7.85 16.11
CA ASN A 39 -26.65 -7.46 16.97
C ASN A 39 -25.36 -7.34 16.10
N PRO A 40 -24.62 -6.22 16.24
CA PRO A 40 -24.96 -4.98 16.96
C PRO A 40 -26.07 -4.17 16.27
N TRP A 41 -26.77 -3.32 17.04
CA TRP A 41 -27.83 -2.44 16.52
C TRP A 41 -27.28 -1.20 15.78
N ALA A 42 -25.98 -0.91 15.94
CA ALA A 42 -25.28 0.16 15.24
C ALA A 42 -23.82 -0.22 14.96
N VAL A 43 -23.32 0.18 13.80
CA VAL A 43 -21.93 -0.05 13.34
C VAL A 43 -21.42 1.21 12.66
N THR A 44 -20.14 1.53 12.90
CA THR A 44 -19.41 2.55 12.14
C THR A 44 -18.34 1.88 11.30
N LEU A 45 -18.34 2.16 9.99
CA LEU A 45 -17.36 1.63 9.03
C LEU A 45 -16.71 2.80 8.29
N SER A 46 -15.52 2.59 7.78
CA SER A 46 -14.97 3.41 6.69
C SER A 46 -15.51 2.92 5.34
N VAL A 47 -15.41 3.72 4.31
CA VAL A 47 -15.66 3.25 2.93
C VAL A 47 -14.76 2.04 2.67
N ARG A 48 -15.33 0.93 2.16
CA ARG A 48 -14.76 -0.41 1.97
C ARG A 48 -14.53 -1.23 3.25
N GLY A 49 -14.69 -0.65 4.43
CA GLY A 49 -14.66 -1.39 5.69
C GLY A 49 -15.80 -2.40 5.77
N THR A 50 -15.60 -3.50 6.47
CA THR A 50 -16.58 -4.59 6.64
C THR A 50 -16.91 -4.83 8.11
N SER A 51 -18.08 -5.38 8.36
CA SER A 51 -18.50 -5.86 9.69
C SER A 51 -19.45 -7.02 9.54
N LYS A 52 -19.44 -7.92 10.53
CA LYS A 52 -20.39 -9.05 10.62
C LYS A 52 -21.54 -8.68 11.55
N LEU A 53 -22.78 -8.76 11.05
CA LEU A 53 -23.97 -8.70 11.88
C LEU A 53 -24.43 -10.12 12.22
N SER A 54 -25.00 -10.27 13.40
CA SER A 54 -25.67 -11.49 13.85
C SER A 54 -27.14 -11.18 14.19
N TYR A 55 -27.93 -12.21 14.37
CA TYR A 55 -29.33 -12.05 14.76
C TYR A 55 -29.72 -13.13 15.77
N THR A 56 -30.77 -12.85 16.53
CA THR A 56 -31.40 -13.81 17.45
C THR A 56 -32.88 -13.87 17.16
N ILE A 57 -33.40 -15.08 16.94
CA ILE A 57 -34.84 -15.35 16.74
C ILE A 57 -35.49 -15.74 18.05
N ARG A 58 -36.71 -15.31 18.25
CA ARG A 58 -37.54 -15.68 19.41
C ARG A 58 -38.83 -16.37 18.95
N PRO A 59 -39.26 -17.45 19.64
CA PRO A 59 -38.47 -18.18 20.63
C PRO A 59 -37.29 -18.95 19.98
N ALA A 60 -36.29 -19.35 20.76
CA ALA A 60 -35.09 -20.00 20.26
C ALA A 60 -35.37 -21.40 19.61
N ASP A 61 -36.50 -22.03 19.95
CA ASP A 61 -36.99 -23.29 19.40
C ASP A 61 -37.97 -23.09 18.22
N ALA A 62 -38.04 -21.90 17.66
CA ALA A 62 -38.85 -21.62 16.46
C ALA A 62 -38.51 -22.61 15.33
N THR A 63 -39.53 -23.12 14.65
CA THR A 63 -39.36 -24.19 13.65
C THR A 63 -38.65 -23.72 12.38
N ASN A 64 -38.93 -22.48 11.95
CA ASN A 64 -38.26 -21.85 10.82
C ASN A 64 -37.43 -20.68 11.36
N GLN A 65 -36.09 -20.78 11.26
CA GLN A 65 -35.15 -19.74 11.70
C GLN A 65 -34.47 -19.02 10.53
N ASN A 66 -34.99 -19.18 9.32
CA ASN A 66 -34.45 -18.52 8.14
C ASN A 66 -34.75 -17.02 8.16
N VAL A 67 -33.78 -16.26 7.68
CA VAL A 67 -33.89 -14.80 7.56
C VAL A 67 -33.41 -14.34 6.19
N LYS A 68 -33.85 -13.15 5.81
CA LYS A 68 -33.36 -12.40 4.67
C LYS A 68 -32.73 -11.10 5.17
N TRP A 69 -31.53 -10.78 4.66
CA TRP A 69 -30.87 -9.50 4.87
C TRP A 69 -31.10 -8.57 3.70
N GLU A 70 -31.26 -7.27 3.97
CA GLU A 70 -31.48 -6.26 2.96
C GLU A 70 -30.96 -4.89 3.44
N SER A 71 -30.32 -4.13 2.55
CA SER A 71 -29.94 -2.74 2.79
C SER A 71 -30.99 -1.81 2.23
N GLU A 72 -31.46 -0.84 3.04
CA GLU A 72 -32.35 0.22 2.58
C GLU A 72 -31.60 1.29 1.74
N SER A 73 -30.25 1.29 1.78
CA SER A 73 -29.41 2.24 1.05
C SER A 73 -28.14 1.54 0.53
N PRO A 74 -28.24 0.63 -0.47
CA PRO A 74 -27.10 -0.16 -0.96
C PRO A 74 -26.00 0.69 -1.61
N SER A 75 -26.28 1.94 -2.00
CA SER A 75 -25.28 2.91 -2.44
C SER A 75 -24.37 3.41 -1.29
N VAL A 76 -24.79 3.26 -0.02
CA VAL A 76 -24.03 3.64 1.16
C VAL A 76 -23.40 2.43 1.84
N ALA A 77 -24.17 1.35 2.03
CA ALA A 77 -23.67 0.09 2.58
C ALA A 77 -24.45 -1.10 1.97
N THR A 78 -23.75 -2.18 1.67
CA THR A 78 -24.34 -3.45 1.20
C THR A 78 -24.28 -4.49 2.31
N VAL A 79 -25.11 -5.53 2.19
CA VAL A 79 -25.11 -6.71 3.06
C VAL A 79 -25.30 -7.95 2.22
N ASP A 80 -24.61 -9.03 2.55
CA ASP A 80 -24.79 -10.34 1.93
C ASP A 80 -25.80 -11.23 2.70
N SER A 81 -26.07 -12.42 2.17
CA SER A 81 -26.98 -13.40 2.78
C SER A 81 -26.54 -13.89 4.16
N GLU A 82 -25.26 -13.74 4.50
CA GLU A 82 -24.70 -14.18 5.77
C GLU A 82 -24.64 -13.05 6.81
N GLY A 83 -25.04 -11.82 6.45
CA GLY A 83 -25.00 -10.64 7.32
C GLY A 83 -23.64 -9.94 7.35
N ASN A 84 -22.76 -10.16 6.35
CA ASN A 84 -21.55 -9.36 6.19
C ASN A 84 -21.91 -8.04 5.55
N VAL A 85 -21.62 -6.94 6.24
CA VAL A 85 -21.89 -5.59 5.77
C VAL A 85 -20.60 -4.98 5.22
N GLN A 86 -20.70 -4.27 4.10
CA GLN A 86 -19.61 -3.50 3.51
C GLN A 86 -20.01 -2.05 3.27
N GLY A 87 -19.18 -1.10 3.72
CA GLY A 87 -19.34 0.33 3.44
C GLY A 87 -18.98 0.64 1.99
N VAL A 88 -19.87 1.31 1.26
CA VAL A 88 -19.72 1.67 -0.17
C VAL A 88 -19.37 3.15 -0.34
N ALA A 89 -20.14 4.03 0.31
CA ALA A 89 -19.93 5.48 0.28
C ALA A 89 -20.29 6.11 1.62
N ALA A 90 -19.71 7.27 1.91
CA ALA A 90 -19.99 7.99 3.14
C ALA A 90 -21.48 8.33 3.27
N GLY A 91 -22.06 8.08 4.44
CA GLY A 91 -23.47 8.27 4.71
C GLY A 91 -23.98 7.34 5.80
N THR A 92 -25.29 7.24 5.94
CA THR A 92 -25.96 6.33 6.87
C THR A 92 -26.89 5.41 6.10
N ALA A 93 -26.81 4.11 6.36
CA ALA A 93 -27.70 3.09 5.82
C ALA A 93 -28.36 2.32 6.97
N LYS A 94 -29.56 1.81 6.72
CA LYS A 94 -30.20 0.82 7.59
C LYS A 94 -30.10 -0.55 6.95
N ILE A 95 -29.57 -1.51 7.67
CA ILE A 95 -29.54 -2.92 7.30
C ILE A 95 -30.68 -3.62 8.05
N CYS A 96 -31.59 -4.22 7.30
CA CYS A 96 -32.75 -4.94 7.80
C CYS A 96 -32.52 -6.44 7.77
N VAL A 97 -32.81 -7.12 8.86
CA VAL A 97 -33.02 -8.56 8.90
C VAL A 97 -34.52 -8.85 9.01
N THR A 98 -35.04 -9.73 8.16
CA THR A 98 -36.46 -10.11 8.11
C THR A 98 -36.58 -11.61 8.24
N THR A 99 -37.41 -12.11 9.14
CA THR A 99 -37.69 -13.55 9.26
C THR A 99 -38.59 -14.04 8.13
N GLU A 100 -38.37 -15.26 7.61
CA GLU A 100 -39.27 -15.87 6.64
C GLU A 100 -40.63 -16.23 7.27
N ASP A 101 -40.62 -16.72 8.51
CA ASP A 101 -41.83 -16.97 9.27
C ASP A 101 -42.24 -15.70 10.04
N GLY A 102 -43.44 -15.23 9.78
CA GLY A 102 -44.06 -14.07 10.44
C GLY A 102 -43.58 -12.69 9.97
N GLY A 103 -42.50 -12.59 9.14
CA GLY A 103 -42.04 -11.32 8.56
C GLY A 103 -41.57 -10.29 9.58
N PHE A 104 -41.11 -10.71 10.75
CA PHE A 104 -40.56 -9.82 11.78
C PHE A 104 -39.28 -9.15 11.31
N LYS A 105 -39.11 -7.87 11.63
CA LYS A 105 -37.96 -7.06 11.18
C LYS A 105 -37.19 -6.49 12.34
N SER A 106 -35.85 -6.41 12.18
CA SER A 106 -34.96 -5.69 13.06
C SER A 106 -33.91 -4.94 12.22
N TYR A 107 -33.38 -3.84 12.75
CA TYR A 107 -32.54 -2.92 11.97
C TYR A 107 -31.22 -2.64 12.70
N CYS A 108 -30.12 -2.67 11.92
CA CYS A 108 -28.85 -2.11 12.31
C CYS A 108 -28.60 -0.78 11.57
N THR A 109 -28.23 0.25 12.29
CA THR A 109 -27.79 1.52 11.70
C THR A 109 -26.31 1.45 11.37
N VAL A 110 -25.97 1.56 10.10
CA VAL A 110 -24.59 1.55 9.60
C VAL A 110 -24.20 2.98 9.20
N THR A 111 -23.24 3.55 9.92
CA THR A 111 -22.64 4.84 9.56
C THR A 111 -21.35 4.60 8.82
N VAL A 112 -21.30 4.96 7.54
CA VAL A 112 -20.07 4.89 6.74
C VAL A 112 -19.41 6.25 6.72
N LYS A 113 -18.21 6.34 7.30
CA LYS A 113 -17.38 7.56 7.27
C LYS A 113 -16.60 7.63 5.97
N LYS A 114 -16.36 8.83 5.48
CA LYS A 114 -15.40 9.05 4.40
C LYS A 114 -14.06 8.49 4.86
N ALA A 115 -13.38 7.75 4.00
CA ALA A 115 -12.02 7.33 4.29
C ALA A 115 -11.18 8.59 4.54
N GLU A 116 -10.52 8.67 5.67
CA GLU A 116 -9.52 9.71 5.89
C GLU A 116 -8.44 9.51 4.85
N SER A 117 -8.16 10.55 4.07
CA SER A 117 -7.12 10.47 3.04
C SER A 117 -5.73 10.40 3.67
N LYS A 118 -5.59 10.86 4.93
CA LYS A 118 -4.36 10.86 5.71
C LYS A 118 -4.59 10.18 7.03
N PHE A 119 -3.68 9.31 7.42
CA PHE A 119 -3.77 8.53 8.66
C PHE A 119 -2.38 8.13 9.14
N GLU A 120 -2.26 7.83 10.43
CA GLU A 120 -1.02 7.39 11.06
C GLU A 120 -1.05 5.89 11.34
N VAL A 121 0.06 5.21 11.04
CA VAL A 121 0.31 3.81 11.40
C VAL A 121 1.78 3.66 11.81
N GLY A 122 2.02 3.12 13.00
CA GLY A 122 3.38 2.84 13.48
C GLY A 122 4.31 4.05 13.58
N GLY A 123 3.77 5.23 13.87
CA GLY A 123 4.52 6.48 13.99
C GLY A 123 4.85 7.15 12.66
N LEU A 124 4.31 6.65 11.55
CA LEU A 124 4.44 7.25 10.23
C LEU A 124 3.07 7.70 9.71
N TRP A 125 3.03 8.84 9.07
CA TRP A 125 1.85 9.34 8.38
C TRP A 125 1.81 8.89 6.93
N TYR A 126 0.63 8.47 6.53
CA TYR A 126 0.35 7.98 5.18
C TYR A 126 -0.79 8.76 4.54
N GLU A 127 -0.75 8.85 3.23
CA GLU A 127 -1.86 9.35 2.43
C GLU A 127 -2.32 8.28 1.44
N TYR A 128 -3.62 7.99 1.46
CA TYR A 128 -4.27 7.14 0.48
C TYR A 128 -4.47 7.88 -0.84
N PHE A 129 -4.14 7.26 -1.97
CA PHE A 129 -4.30 7.87 -3.28
C PHE A 129 -4.92 6.96 -4.36
N GLY A 130 -5.61 5.91 -3.96
CA GLY A 130 -6.44 5.05 -4.82
C GLY A 130 -5.97 3.59 -4.89
N GLN A 131 -6.87 2.69 -5.26
CA GLN A 131 -6.60 1.25 -5.46
C GLN A 131 -5.88 0.57 -4.27
N ASN A 132 -6.23 0.93 -3.03
CA ASN A 132 -5.56 0.47 -1.81
C ASN A 132 -4.04 0.75 -1.80
N LYS A 133 -3.60 1.84 -2.45
CA LYS A 133 -2.23 2.32 -2.41
C LYS A 133 -2.09 3.48 -1.45
N ALA A 134 -1.00 3.48 -0.69
CA ALA A 134 -0.62 4.54 0.22
C ALA A 134 0.80 5.02 -0.06
N ARG A 135 1.08 6.24 0.37
CA ARG A 135 2.41 6.84 0.34
C ARG A 135 2.74 7.45 1.68
N VAL A 136 4.00 7.38 2.07
CA VAL A 136 4.49 8.09 3.27
C VAL A 136 4.50 9.58 2.98
N ILE A 137 3.97 10.38 3.91
CA ILE A 137 3.90 11.84 3.81
C ILE A 137 4.60 12.48 5.01
N PRO A 138 4.92 13.79 4.95
CA PRO A 138 5.35 14.53 6.13
C PRO A 138 4.26 14.45 7.22
N ASP A 139 4.70 14.49 8.49
CA ASP A 139 3.77 14.63 9.60
C ASP A 139 2.94 15.92 9.42
N PRO A 140 1.62 15.85 9.37
CA PRO A 140 0.75 17.02 9.18
C PRO A 140 0.89 18.08 10.27
N ASP A 141 1.27 17.68 11.49
CA ASP A 141 1.48 18.60 12.61
C ASP A 141 2.87 19.26 12.59
N GLY A 142 3.70 18.92 11.59
CA GLY A 142 5.03 19.48 11.40
C GLY A 142 6.10 18.86 12.30
N SER A 143 5.77 17.82 13.07
CA SER A 143 6.73 17.02 13.80
C SER A 143 7.70 16.35 12.85
N LYS A 144 8.90 16.08 13.31
CA LYS A 144 9.94 15.47 12.49
C LYS A 144 10.19 14.03 12.90
N TYR A 145 10.28 13.19 11.92
CA TYR A 145 10.65 11.79 12.13
C TYR A 145 12.10 11.67 12.61
N GLY A 146 12.38 10.72 13.49
CA GLY A 146 13.72 10.53 14.08
C GLY A 146 14.07 9.08 14.34
N GLY A 147 15.35 8.82 14.61
CA GLY A 147 15.88 7.50 14.89
C GLY A 147 15.99 6.61 13.66
N ASP A 148 15.81 5.31 13.88
CA ASP A 148 15.83 4.28 12.85
C ASP A 148 14.40 3.96 12.41
N ILE A 149 14.09 4.16 11.15
CA ILE A 149 12.75 3.99 10.61
C ILE A 149 12.73 2.81 9.63
N SER A 150 11.73 1.93 9.80
CA SER A 150 11.38 0.92 8.82
C SER A 150 10.03 1.28 8.19
N VAL A 151 10.03 1.56 6.90
CA VAL A 151 8.80 1.79 6.14
C VAL A 151 8.33 0.45 5.59
N PRO A 152 7.21 -0.12 6.07
CA PRO A 152 6.72 -1.40 5.56
C PRO A 152 6.15 -1.27 4.14
N GLY A 153 6.21 -2.35 3.36
CA GLY A 153 5.57 -2.40 2.03
C GLY A 153 4.04 -2.52 2.08
N GLN A 154 3.49 -2.87 3.25
CA GLN A 154 2.04 -2.97 3.48
C GLN A 154 1.70 -2.50 4.89
N ILE A 155 0.54 -1.89 5.03
CA ILE A 155 -0.01 -1.44 6.32
C ILE A 155 -1.50 -1.75 6.40
N GLU A 156 -2.01 -1.89 7.60
CA GLU A 156 -3.45 -2.02 7.85
C GLU A 156 -3.98 -0.76 8.56
N TYR A 157 -5.07 -0.21 8.04
CA TYR A 157 -5.78 0.89 8.67
C TYR A 157 -7.28 0.79 8.39
N GLY A 158 -8.10 0.88 9.46
CA GLY A 158 -9.56 0.80 9.35
C GLY A 158 -10.09 -0.51 8.76
N GLY A 159 -9.37 -1.64 8.95
CA GLY A 159 -9.72 -2.94 8.38
C GLY A 159 -9.39 -3.10 6.89
N ILE A 160 -8.59 -2.20 6.34
CA ILE A 160 -8.13 -2.24 4.94
C ILE A 160 -6.61 -2.39 4.92
N THR A 161 -6.12 -3.32 4.09
CA THR A 161 -4.70 -3.44 3.79
C THR A 161 -4.35 -2.51 2.65
N TYR A 162 -3.34 -1.66 2.85
CA TYR A 162 -2.78 -0.76 1.84
C TYR A 162 -1.38 -1.19 1.46
N SER A 163 -1.09 -1.19 0.15
CA SER A 163 0.28 -1.31 -0.35
C SER A 163 0.96 0.05 -0.28
N VAL A 164 2.08 0.15 0.44
CA VAL A 164 2.90 1.36 0.50
C VAL A 164 3.85 1.34 -0.69
N VAL A 165 3.64 2.25 -1.63
CA VAL A 165 4.37 2.23 -2.91
C VAL A 165 5.26 3.45 -3.14
N GLN A 166 5.15 4.49 -2.29
CA GLN A 166 5.92 5.73 -2.48
C GLN A 166 6.31 6.36 -1.14
N ILE A 167 7.49 6.98 -1.15
CA ILE A 167 7.86 8.05 -0.22
C ILE A 167 7.54 9.37 -0.92
N TRP A 168 6.59 10.14 -0.38
CA TRP A 168 6.14 11.36 -1.05
C TRP A 168 7.14 12.51 -0.92
N SER A 169 6.93 13.56 -1.70
CA SER A 169 7.75 14.77 -1.64
C SER A 169 7.77 15.34 -0.24
N TYR A 170 8.97 15.71 0.24
CA TYR A 170 9.23 16.25 1.58
C TYR A 170 8.94 15.29 2.76
N ALA A 171 8.66 14.02 2.55
CA ALA A 171 8.23 13.11 3.62
C ALA A 171 9.14 13.14 4.85
N PHE A 172 10.45 13.13 4.66
CA PHE A 172 11.46 13.20 5.72
C PHE A 172 12.28 14.51 5.67
N CYS A 173 11.83 15.53 4.96
CA CYS A 173 12.56 16.78 4.81
C CYS A 173 12.83 17.47 6.16
N GLY A 174 14.10 17.79 6.42
CA GLY A 174 14.53 18.47 7.65
C GLY A 174 14.45 17.63 8.91
N CYS A 175 14.44 16.30 8.79
CA CYS A 175 14.43 15.37 9.93
C CYS A 175 15.84 15.27 10.52
N ALA A 176 16.19 16.18 11.44
CA ALA A 176 17.52 16.27 12.01
C ALA A 176 17.92 15.06 12.86
N ASP A 177 16.95 14.41 13.49
CA ASP A 177 17.18 13.25 14.37
C ASP A 177 17.06 11.89 13.64
N LEU A 178 16.76 11.91 12.34
CA LEU A 178 16.67 10.71 11.51
C LEU A 178 18.06 10.09 11.31
N LYS A 179 18.22 8.82 11.61
CA LYS A 179 19.49 8.07 11.51
C LYS A 179 19.51 7.09 10.36
N SER A 180 18.48 6.31 10.22
CA SER A 180 18.38 5.36 9.11
C SER A 180 16.94 5.17 8.63
N VAL A 181 16.79 4.80 7.34
CA VAL A 181 15.52 4.42 6.75
C VAL A 181 15.68 3.13 5.95
N THR A 182 14.88 2.13 6.28
CA THR A 182 14.77 0.90 5.49
C THR A 182 13.44 0.89 4.75
N LEU A 183 13.50 0.77 3.43
CA LEU A 183 12.32 0.70 2.58
C LEU A 183 11.91 -0.77 2.36
N GLY A 184 10.66 -1.09 2.69
CA GLY A 184 10.07 -2.40 2.47
C GLY A 184 9.75 -2.69 0.99
N GLU A 185 9.56 -3.97 0.69
CA GLU A 185 9.19 -4.40 -0.66
C GLU A 185 7.84 -3.80 -1.09
N GLY A 186 7.75 -3.39 -2.36
CA GLY A 186 6.60 -2.68 -2.92
C GLY A 186 6.77 -1.16 -3.01
N ILE A 187 7.79 -0.57 -2.35
CA ILE A 187 8.10 0.85 -2.48
C ILE A 187 8.91 1.04 -3.76
N GLU A 188 8.32 1.78 -4.71
CA GLU A 188 8.81 1.94 -6.07
C GLU A 188 9.35 3.33 -6.38
N TYR A 189 9.00 4.35 -5.56
CA TYR A 189 9.29 5.75 -5.89
C TYR A 189 9.59 6.61 -4.66
N ILE A 190 10.57 7.52 -4.81
CA ILE A 190 10.90 8.57 -3.84
C ILE A 190 10.73 9.95 -4.50
N GLY A 191 9.92 10.79 -3.87
CA GLY A 191 9.55 12.12 -4.38
C GLY A 191 10.61 13.20 -4.15
N THR A 192 10.36 14.37 -4.71
CA THR A 192 11.17 15.59 -4.59
C THR A 192 11.48 15.94 -3.14
N TRP A 193 12.76 16.20 -2.82
CA TRP A 193 13.24 16.59 -1.50
C TRP A 193 12.81 15.70 -0.34
N ALA A 194 12.52 14.44 -0.62
CA ALA A 194 12.01 13.52 0.37
C ALA A 194 12.94 13.38 1.59
N PHE A 195 14.24 13.43 1.39
CA PHE A 195 15.27 13.37 2.45
C PHE A 195 16.16 14.63 2.50
N TYR A 196 15.68 15.76 1.96
CA TYR A 196 16.44 16.99 1.97
C TYR A 196 16.74 17.47 3.40
N ASN A 197 17.99 17.88 3.66
CA ASN A 197 18.43 18.46 4.93
C ASN A 197 18.21 17.51 6.14
N CYS A 198 18.69 16.28 6.03
CA CYS A 198 18.74 15.29 7.12
C CYS A 198 20.20 15.08 7.57
N PRO A 199 20.77 15.99 8.38
CA PRO A 199 22.22 16.05 8.66
C PRO A 199 22.77 14.84 9.42
N ASN A 200 21.92 14.09 10.11
CA ASN A 200 22.29 12.90 10.85
C ASN A 200 21.87 11.58 10.18
N LEU A 201 21.27 11.64 8.99
CA LEU A 201 20.92 10.45 8.24
C LEU A 201 22.19 9.76 7.73
N GLU A 202 22.41 8.56 8.24
CA GLU A 202 23.59 7.76 7.94
C GLU A 202 23.33 6.71 6.85
N ARG A 203 22.09 6.21 6.76
CA ARG A 203 21.77 5.10 5.87
C ARG A 203 20.36 5.14 5.33
N ILE A 204 20.22 4.85 4.05
CA ILE A 204 18.95 4.44 3.43
C ILE A 204 19.17 3.09 2.77
N THR A 205 18.30 2.12 3.07
CA THR A 205 18.31 0.81 2.40
C THR A 205 17.14 0.72 1.44
N PHE A 206 17.43 0.61 0.15
CA PHE A 206 16.43 0.39 -0.89
C PHE A 206 16.01 -1.07 -0.93
N SER A 207 14.72 -1.31 -1.14
CA SER A 207 14.20 -2.64 -1.46
C SER A 207 14.51 -3.02 -2.91
N SER A 208 14.36 -4.29 -3.25
CA SER A 208 14.54 -4.78 -4.64
C SER A 208 13.54 -4.20 -5.63
N THR A 209 12.39 -3.72 -5.13
CA THR A 209 11.32 -3.12 -5.95
C THR A 209 11.54 -1.65 -6.27
N MET A 210 12.57 -1.02 -5.68
CA MET A 210 12.85 0.40 -5.93
C MET A 210 13.12 0.67 -7.40
N GLY A 211 12.24 1.43 -8.07
CA GLY A 211 12.28 1.69 -9.50
C GLY A 211 12.85 3.05 -9.88
N SER A 212 12.51 4.10 -9.11
CA SER A 212 12.95 5.46 -9.44
C SER A 212 12.87 6.42 -8.25
N PHE A 213 13.59 7.52 -8.37
CA PHE A 213 13.36 8.71 -7.53
C PHE A 213 13.30 9.95 -8.42
N ASN A 214 12.80 11.06 -7.86
CA ASN A 214 12.71 12.30 -8.61
C ASN A 214 14.12 12.81 -8.98
N THR A 215 14.37 13.02 -10.26
CA THR A 215 15.64 13.54 -10.78
C THR A 215 15.58 15.03 -11.18
N ASP A 216 14.38 15.63 -11.18
CA ASP A 216 14.20 17.05 -11.50
C ASP A 216 14.57 17.96 -10.33
N ASN A 217 14.58 17.42 -9.11
CA ASN A 217 14.96 18.10 -7.89
C ASN A 217 15.74 17.16 -6.98
N PRO A 218 16.69 17.68 -6.19
CA PRO A 218 17.51 16.85 -5.32
C PRO A 218 16.70 16.14 -4.24
N VAL A 219 16.92 14.86 -4.08
CA VAL A 219 16.23 14.02 -3.09
C VAL A 219 17.02 13.95 -1.80
N PHE A 220 18.36 13.90 -1.89
CA PHE A 220 19.28 13.57 -0.78
C PHE A 220 20.23 14.70 -0.41
N GLU A 221 19.99 15.93 -0.85
CA GLU A 221 20.86 17.07 -0.56
C GLU A 221 20.93 17.41 0.93
N ARG A 222 22.08 17.89 1.38
CA ARG A 222 22.39 18.24 2.78
C ARG A 222 22.25 17.04 3.74
N CYS A 223 22.70 15.88 3.26
CA CYS A 223 22.81 14.65 4.02
C CYS A 223 24.27 14.17 4.06
N PRO A 224 25.17 14.90 4.73
CA PRO A 224 26.63 14.70 4.62
C PRO A 224 27.14 13.35 5.12
N LYS A 225 26.34 12.63 5.87
CA LYS A 225 26.70 11.29 6.41
C LYS A 225 26.12 10.14 5.60
N LEU A 226 25.23 10.45 4.64
CA LEU A 226 24.42 9.45 3.98
C LEU A 226 25.22 8.44 3.17
N GLU A 227 24.84 7.19 3.30
CA GLU A 227 25.21 6.06 2.48
C GLU A 227 23.94 5.35 2.01
N ILE A 228 23.83 5.04 0.73
CA ILE A 228 22.71 4.29 0.19
C ILE A 228 23.14 2.83 0.03
N LEU A 229 22.37 1.92 0.62
CA LEU A 229 22.47 0.50 0.41
C LEU A 229 21.35 0.01 -0.48
N THR A 230 21.67 -0.90 -1.38
CA THR A 230 20.68 -1.51 -2.28
C THR A 230 20.58 -3.00 -1.99
N THR A 231 19.38 -3.54 -2.05
CA THR A 231 19.19 -4.98 -2.08
C THR A 231 19.38 -5.48 -3.52
N PRO A 232 20.02 -6.63 -3.73
CA PRO A 232 20.13 -7.19 -5.07
C PRO A 232 18.76 -7.41 -5.72
N LYS A 233 18.69 -7.28 -7.05
CA LYS A 233 17.49 -7.63 -7.79
C LYS A 233 17.06 -9.08 -7.50
N THR A 234 15.75 -9.30 -7.39
CA THR A 234 15.20 -10.61 -7.03
C THR A 234 14.87 -11.49 -8.23
N SER A 235 14.84 -10.92 -9.44
CA SER A 235 14.58 -11.68 -10.66
C SER A 235 15.32 -11.10 -11.87
N GLU A 236 15.67 -11.94 -12.85
CA GLU A 236 16.29 -11.50 -14.11
C GLU A 236 15.34 -10.69 -15.00
N SER A 237 14.02 -10.80 -14.77
CA SER A 237 13.02 -9.99 -15.47
C SER A 237 12.85 -8.58 -14.93
N GLN A 238 13.63 -8.18 -13.92
CA GLN A 238 13.61 -6.84 -13.38
C GLN A 238 14.37 -5.88 -14.28
N TRP A 239 13.64 -5.03 -15.00
CA TRP A 239 14.16 -4.08 -16.00
C TRP A 239 14.76 -2.81 -15.40
N TYR A 240 14.42 -2.50 -14.12
CA TYR A 240 14.93 -1.37 -13.35
C TYR A 240 15.45 -1.86 -12.02
N TYR A 241 16.68 -1.48 -11.66
CA TYR A 241 17.21 -1.71 -10.32
C TYR A 241 18.33 -0.72 -10.02
N PHE A 242 18.49 -0.44 -8.73
CA PHE A 242 19.61 0.32 -8.21
C PHE A 242 20.69 -0.61 -7.67
N TYR A 243 21.93 -0.19 -7.80
CA TYR A 243 23.07 -0.85 -7.18
C TYR A 243 24.12 0.19 -6.78
N THR A 244 25.01 -0.16 -5.84
CA THR A 244 26.11 0.69 -5.41
C THR A 244 27.45 0.15 -5.95
N HIS A 245 28.32 1.07 -6.40
CA HIS A 245 29.67 0.78 -6.80
C HIS A 245 30.59 1.94 -6.37
N ASP A 246 31.68 1.66 -5.68
CA ASP A 246 32.61 2.65 -5.13
C ASP A 246 31.89 3.76 -4.32
N GLY A 247 30.86 3.39 -3.57
CA GLY A 247 30.06 4.28 -2.75
C GLY A 247 29.03 5.13 -3.50
N ALA A 248 29.06 5.16 -4.82
CA ALA A 248 28.08 5.86 -5.64
C ALA A 248 26.87 4.97 -5.93
N LEU A 249 25.71 5.60 -6.13
CA LEU A 249 24.47 4.95 -6.52
C LEU A 249 24.31 4.99 -8.04
N TYR A 250 24.18 3.84 -8.62
CA TYR A 250 23.91 3.65 -10.04
C TYR A 250 22.52 3.06 -10.24
N ARG A 251 21.97 3.31 -11.42
CA ARG A 251 20.70 2.76 -11.87
C ARG A 251 20.90 2.05 -13.20
N HIS A 252 20.41 0.83 -13.26
CA HIS A 252 20.25 0.11 -14.52
C HIS A 252 18.81 0.30 -15.00
N CYS A 253 18.61 0.77 -16.22
CA CYS A 253 17.30 0.99 -16.78
C CYS A 253 17.27 0.68 -18.29
N TYR A 254 16.07 0.34 -18.78
CA TYR A 254 15.80 0.21 -20.19
C TYR A 254 15.26 1.53 -20.72
N TYR A 255 15.99 2.21 -21.55
CA TYR A 255 15.46 3.37 -22.28
C TYR A 255 14.80 2.88 -23.57
N SER A 256 13.57 3.34 -23.83
CA SER A 256 12.73 2.86 -24.90
C SER A 256 13.38 3.05 -26.28
N SER A 257 13.25 2.06 -27.08
CA SER A 257 13.25 1.95 -28.53
C SER A 257 14.56 1.78 -29.31
N ASP A 258 15.69 2.36 -28.95
CA ASP A 258 16.84 2.29 -29.88
C ASP A 258 18.22 1.90 -29.29
N THR A 259 18.41 1.89 -27.99
CA THR A 259 19.75 1.69 -27.39
C THR A 259 19.89 0.53 -26.40
N GLY A 260 18.80 -0.17 -26.05
CA GLY A 260 18.87 -1.28 -25.10
C GLY A 260 19.04 -0.84 -23.63
N GLU A 261 19.87 -1.55 -22.91
CA GLU A 261 20.16 -1.33 -21.50
C GLU A 261 21.06 -0.10 -21.30
N THR A 262 20.74 0.74 -20.32
CA THR A 262 21.48 1.97 -20.00
C THR A 262 21.89 1.97 -18.53
N GLU A 263 23.17 2.21 -18.29
CA GLU A 263 23.75 2.43 -16.97
C GLU A 263 23.81 3.94 -16.67
N VAL A 264 23.30 4.35 -15.52
CA VAL A 264 23.19 5.77 -15.13
C VAL A 264 23.83 5.98 -13.77
N LEU A 265 24.72 6.98 -13.63
CA LEU A 265 25.16 7.50 -12.33
C LEU A 265 24.04 8.36 -11.78
N SER A 266 23.39 7.92 -10.72
CA SER A 266 22.22 8.57 -10.14
C SER A 266 22.51 9.45 -8.94
N TRP A 267 23.52 9.11 -8.12
CA TRP A 267 23.89 9.91 -6.96
C TRP A 267 25.29 9.55 -6.41
N LEU A 268 26.01 10.57 -5.95
CA LEU A 268 27.29 10.46 -5.26
C LEU A 268 27.18 11.04 -3.85
N PRO A 269 27.67 10.35 -2.79
CA PRO A 269 27.63 10.86 -1.43
C PRO A 269 28.37 12.20 -1.27
N GLU A 270 27.80 13.15 -0.51
CA GLU A 270 28.41 14.44 -0.20
C GLU A 270 29.79 14.30 0.52
N LYS A 271 29.99 13.19 1.24
CA LYS A 271 31.26 12.86 1.90
C LYS A 271 32.39 12.45 0.95
N THR A 272 32.10 12.26 -0.34
CA THR A 272 33.10 11.88 -1.34
C THR A 272 34.03 13.06 -1.63
N THR A 273 35.34 12.82 -1.56
CA THR A 273 36.38 13.82 -1.74
C THR A 273 37.48 13.32 -2.70
N GLY A 274 38.31 14.22 -3.19
CA GLY A 274 39.45 13.89 -4.04
C GLY A 274 39.05 13.59 -5.49
N VAL A 275 39.62 12.53 -6.06
CA VAL A 275 39.34 12.12 -7.43
C VAL A 275 38.26 11.05 -7.48
N PHE A 276 37.21 11.28 -8.25
CA PHE A 276 36.19 10.27 -8.49
C PHE A 276 36.16 9.91 -9.99
N ALA A 277 36.33 8.62 -10.29
CA ALA A 277 36.23 8.10 -11.62
C ALA A 277 34.87 7.40 -11.81
N ILE A 278 34.09 7.85 -12.78
CA ILE A 278 32.83 7.19 -13.13
C ILE A 278 33.17 5.84 -13.76
N LYS A 279 32.42 4.80 -13.35
CA LYS A 279 32.57 3.44 -13.87
C LYS A 279 32.46 3.38 -15.39
N ASP A 280 33.31 2.61 -16.06
CA ASP A 280 33.20 2.35 -17.48
C ASP A 280 31.86 1.67 -17.80
N GLY A 281 31.28 2.03 -18.98
CA GLY A 281 29.98 1.52 -19.42
C GLY A 281 28.79 2.37 -18.94
N VAL A 282 29.01 3.36 -18.08
CA VAL A 282 27.97 4.33 -17.71
C VAL A 282 27.68 5.23 -18.91
N GLU A 283 26.43 5.35 -19.31
CA GLU A 283 26.00 6.11 -20.48
C GLU A 283 25.37 7.47 -20.13
N ALA A 284 24.89 7.62 -18.89
CA ALA A 284 24.27 8.87 -18.46
C ALA A 284 24.64 9.26 -17.01
N ILE A 285 24.57 10.53 -16.75
CA ILE A 285 24.71 11.13 -15.41
C ILE A 285 23.43 11.88 -15.11
N ASP A 286 22.73 11.55 -14.02
CA ASP A 286 21.48 12.17 -13.62
C ASP A 286 21.71 13.63 -13.15
N ARG A 287 20.64 14.43 -13.19
CA ARG A 287 20.61 15.76 -12.58
C ARG A 287 20.92 15.67 -11.08
N TYR A 288 21.62 16.64 -10.54
CA TYR A 288 21.98 16.73 -9.11
C TYR A 288 22.78 15.54 -8.55
N SER A 289 23.34 14.69 -9.40
CA SER A 289 24.03 13.46 -8.96
C SER A 289 25.31 13.73 -8.17
N LEU A 290 25.97 14.85 -8.37
CA LEU A 290 27.24 15.23 -7.73
C LEU A 290 27.11 16.48 -6.84
N THR A 291 25.92 16.82 -6.41
CA THR A 291 25.63 18.03 -5.64
C THR A 291 26.28 17.96 -4.25
N PHE A 292 26.90 19.07 -3.81
CA PHE A 292 27.56 19.22 -2.50
C PHE A 292 28.72 18.27 -2.23
N THR A 293 29.21 17.52 -3.21
CA THR A 293 30.41 16.66 -3.02
C THR A 293 31.66 17.49 -2.81
N GLY A 294 32.63 16.93 -2.10
CA GLY A 294 33.96 17.51 -1.89
C GLY A 294 35.00 17.00 -2.88
N ILE A 295 34.57 16.52 -4.07
CA ILE A 295 35.51 16.03 -5.09
C ILE A 295 36.29 17.16 -5.72
N ASP A 296 37.58 16.93 -5.94
CA ASP A 296 38.48 17.88 -6.61
C ASP A 296 38.52 17.64 -8.12
N LYS A 297 38.30 16.40 -8.52
CA LYS A 297 38.37 15.96 -9.91
C LYS A 297 37.38 14.86 -10.19
N ILE A 298 36.72 14.93 -11.35
CA ILE A 298 35.89 13.87 -11.90
C ILE A 298 36.49 13.36 -13.22
N ILE A 299 36.54 12.04 -13.37
CA ILE A 299 36.95 11.40 -14.61
C ILE A 299 35.70 10.80 -15.25
N ILE A 300 35.35 11.29 -16.45
CA ILE A 300 34.16 10.87 -17.19
C ILE A 300 34.59 9.95 -18.35
N PRO A 301 34.14 8.68 -18.39
CA PRO A 301 34.53 7.74 -19.43
C PRO A 301 33.87 8.06 -20.77
N GLU A 302 34.45 7.53 -21.85
CA GLU A 302 33.95 7.68 -23.22
C GLU A 302 32.53 7.15 -23.44
N SER A 303 32.08 6.23 -22.58
CA SER A 303 30.74 5.64 -22.67
C SER A 303 29.62 6.64 -22.33
N VAL A 304 29.90 7.72 -21.61
CA VAL A 304 28.89 8.72 -21.22
C VAL A 304 28.44 9.53 -22.43
N LYS A 305 27.14 9.46 -22.71
CA LYS A 305 26.45 10.17 -23.83
C LYS A 305 25.58 11.31 -23.37
N TYR A 306 25.10 11.25 -22.11
CA TYR A 306 24.15 12.22 -21.57
C TYR A 306 24.57 12.70 -20.19
N ILE A 307 24.52 14.01 -19.97
CA ILE A 307 24.80 14.63 -18.68
C ILE A 307 23.60 15.50 -18.33
N GLY A 308 22.93 15.19 -17.21
CA GLY A 308 21.79 15.96 -16.71
C GLY A 308 22.21 17.37 -16.31
N SER A 309 21.34 18.35 -16.54
CA SER A 309 21.57 19.72 -16.09
C SER A 309 21.77 19.76 -14.56
N ARG A 310 22.62 20.70 -14.08
CA ARG A 310 22.91 20.84 -12.63
C ARG A 310 23.42 19.55 -11.96
N PHE A 311 24.01 18.62 -12.72
CA PHE A 311 24.63 17.43 -12.14
C PHE A 311 25.66 17.77 -11.07
N PHE A 312 26.22 18.97 -11.16
CA PHE A 312 27.26 19.54 -10.35
C PHE A 312 26.85 20.92 -9.86
N ASN A 313 26.10 21.00 -8.77
CA ASN A 313 25.62 22.24 -8.17
C ASN A 313 26.21 22.43 -6.76
N ASP A 314 26.55 23.69 -6.39
CA ASP A 314 27.01 24.08 -5.04
C ASP A 314 28.27 23.36 -4.52
N SER A 315 29.16 22.88 -5.39
CA SER A 315 30.46 22.39 -4.95
C SER A 315 31.35 23.55 -4.51
N LYS A 316 32.14 23.33 -3.46
CA LYS A 316 32.94 24.36 -2.81
C LYS A 316 34.27 24.67 -3.51
N THR A 317 34.66 23.93 -4.54
CA THR A 317 35.97 24.02 -5.20
C THR A 317 35.82 24.02 -6.71
N PRO A 318 36.77 24.66 -7.45
CA PRO A 318 36.83 24.47 -8.88
C PRO A 318 37.08 23.01 -9.20
N LEU A 319 36.09 22.36 -9.81
CA LEU A 319 36.16 20.96 -10.21
C LEU A 319 37.02 20.81 -11.47
N GLU A 320 38.02 19.95 -11.42
CA GLU A 320 38.69 19.50 -12.63
C GLU A 320 37.86 18.40 -13.27
N ILE A 321 37.49 18.57 -14.54
CA ILE A 321 36.80 17.54 -15.31
C ILE A 321 37.76 16.95 -16.32
N GLU A 322 38.08 15.67 -16.15
CA GLU A 322 38.84 14.90 -17.13
C GLU A 322 37.89 14.10 -18.01
N LEU A 323 37.93 14.37 -19.30
CA LEU A 323 37.15 13.69 -20.30
C LEU A 323 38.03 12.68 -21.04
N ASN A 324 37.72 11.41 -20.93
CA ASN A 324 38.43 10.36 -21.67
C ASN A 324 37.93 10.22 -23.12
N TRP A 325 37.50 11.34 -23.71
CA TRP A 325 36.93 11.41 -25.05
C TRP A 325 37.98 11.78 -26.10
N ARG A 326 37.80 11.21 -27.28
CA ARG A 326 38.87 11.25 -28.33
C ARG A 326 38.67 12.39 -29.33
N THR A 327 37.48 13.02 -29.43
CA THR A 327 37.21 13.98 -30.51
C THR A 327 36.49 15.23 -29.99
N LYS A 328 36.67 16.36 -30.74
CA LYS A 328 35.98 17.63 -30.46
C LYS A 328 34.44 17.48 -30.60
N GLU A 329 33.98 16.61 -31.50
CA GLU A 329 32.55 16.34 -31.69
C GLU A 329 31.87 15.73 -30.45
N ASP A 330 32.64 14.96 -29.66
CA ASP A 330 32.12 14.38 -28.39
C ASP A 330 31.95 15.46 -27.32
N ILE A 331 32.82 16.50 -27.30
CA ILE A 331 32.71 17.64 -26.39
C ILE A 331 31.51 18.54 -26.77
N ASP A 332 31.26 18.77 -28.05
CA ASP A 332 30.15 19.57 -28.54
C ASP A 332 28.77 18.92 -28.23
N ARG A 333 28.70 17.64 -28.01
CA ARG A 333 27.48 16.95 -27.53
C ARG A 333 27.10 17.31 -26.10
N ILE A 334 28.05 17.64 -25.22
CA ILE A 334 27.75 18.08 -23.85
C ILE A 334 27.15 19.49 -23.83
N SER A 335 27.64 20.38 -24.68
CA SER A 335 27.18 21.76 -24.73
C SER A 335 25.75 21.95 -25.20
N THR A 336 25.17 20.97 -25.85
CA THR A 336 23.76 20.97 -26.31
C THR A 336 22.75 20.52 -25.23
N ILE A 337 23.20 20.02 -24.08
CA ILE A 337 22.34 19.56 -22.97
C ILE A 337 22.07 20.67 -21.95
N GLU A 338 22.85 21.77 -21.97
CA GLU A 338 22.65 22.94 -21.06
C GLU A 338 21.56 23.91 -21.51
N SER A 339 20.91 23.74 -22.65
CA SER A 339 20.01 24.71 -23.25
C SER A 339 18.51 24.43 -23.16
N ASP A 340 18.06 23.44 -22.37
CA ASP A 340 16.62 23.19 -22.15
C ASP A 340 16.21 23.37 -20.69
#